data_becf37496a062bd7562f09ae333197a9
#
_entry.id   becf37496a062bd7562f09ae333197a9
#
_cell.length_a   1.000
_cell.length_b   1.000
_cell.length_c   1.000
_cell.angle_alpha   90.00
_cell.angle_beta   90.00
_cell.angle_gamma   90.00
#
_symmetry.space_group_name_H-M   'P 1'
#
loop_
_entity.id
_entity.type
_entity.pdbx_description
1 polymer ?
#
loop_
_entity_poly.entity_id
_entity_poly.type
_entity_poly.pdbx_seq_one_letter_code
_entity_poly.pdbx_strand_id
1 'polypeptide(L)'
;MLMYGNDLFILWELMGGINVIINKVEICGVNTAKLPVLSAIKMRELFVVLQNGELSVREQLIYGNLRLVLSVIQRFNNRGEYVDDLFQVGCIGLMKAIDNFDLSQNVKFSTYAVPMIIGEIRRYLRDNNPIRVSRSMRDIAYKALQVRDSLVCRHSREPSITEIANELKMQREEIVFALDAIQEPISLFEPIYHDGGDPIFVMDQISDNKHLDFNWLEGVAIKDALYRLNDREKHILNLRFFEGKTQMEVADEIGISQAQVSRLEKAALGHMRKYI
;
A
#
# COMPACT_ATOMS: atom_id res chain seq x y z
N MET A 1 -1.56 26.04 18.40
CA MET A 1 -0.53 26.54 19.30
C MET A 1 -0.17 25.42 20.26
N LEU A 2 0.91 24.76 19.97
CA LEU A 2 1.89 24.06 20.80
C LEU A 2 1.44 23.48 22.16
N MET A 3 1.19 22.17 22.18
CA MET A 3 1.41 21.32 23.36
C MET A 3 1.59 19.85 22.92
N TYR A 4 2.77 19.48 22.43
CA TYR A 4 3.13 18.08 22.11
C TYR A 4 4.61 17.75 22.45
N GLY A 5 5.21 18.51 23.37
CA GLY A 5 6.61 18.32 23.71
C GLY A 5 6.91 17.73 25.10
N ASN A 6 6.05 17.88 26.07
CA ASN A 6 6.40 17.60 27.48
C ASN A 6 5.86 16.30 28.08
N ASP A 7 4.78 15.74 27.57
CA ASP A 7 4.15 14.55 28.22
C ASP A 7 4.94 13.25 27.98
N LEU A 8 5.75 13.17 26.94
CA LEU A 8 6.60 12.00 26.67
C LEU A 8 7.88 11.97 27.52
N PHE A 9 8.32 13.11 28.03
CA PHE A 9 9.50 13.21 28.89
C PHE A 9 9.18 12.89 30.35
N ILE A 10 7.98 13.26 30.79
CA ILE A 10 7.49 13.01 32.17
C ILE A 10 7.19 11.52 32.37
N LEU A 11 6.71 10.82 31.36
CA LEU A 11 6.51 9.35 31.40
C LEU A 11 7.79 8.55 31.46
N TRP A 12 8.93 9.10 31.01
CA TRP A 12 10.24 8.45 31.14
C TRP A 12 10.80 8.52 32.56
N GLU A 13 10.59 9.63 33.28
CA GLU A 13 11.11 9.78 34.63
C GLU A 13 10.24 9.09 35.72
N LEU A 14 8.95 8.90 35.47
CA LEU A 14 8.05 8.20 36.40
C LEU A 14 8.11 6.67 36.31
N MET A 15 8.75 6.10 35.31
CA MET A 15 8.98 4.65 35.18
C MET A 15 10.37 4.24 35.65
N GLY A 16 10.83 4.79 36.76
CA GLY A 16 12.00 4.27 37.48
C GLY A 16 11.73 2.84 37.97
N GLY A 17 12.43 1.86 37.34
CA GLY A 17 12.61 0.55 37.94
C GLY A 17 11.63 -0.56 37.57
N ILE A 18 11.04 -0.56 36.40
CA ILE A 18 10.41 -1.78 35.86
C ILE A 18 11.47 -2.56 35.09
N ASN A 19 11.80 -3.77 35.57
CA ASN A 19 12.51 -4.77 34.80
C ASN A 19 11.72 -5.06 33.52
N VAL A 20 12.02 -4.31 32.46
CA VAL A 20 11.50 -4.60 31.12
C VAL A 20 12.06 -5.97 30.75
N ILE A 21 11.20 -6.98 30.73
CA ILE A 21 11.47 -8.24 30.07
C ILE A 21 11.84 -7.83 28.65
N ILE A 22 13.14 -7.80 28.36
CA ILE A 22 13.67 -7.51 27.04
C ILE A 22 13.25 -8.71 26.19
N ASN A 23 12.14 -8.59 25.49
CA ASN A 23 11.85 -9.50 24.39
C ASN A 23 13.05 -9.43 23.47
N LYS A 24 13.84 -10.51 23.45
CA LYS A 24 15.00 -10.63 22.56
C LYS A 24 14.48 -10.45 21.14
N VAL A 25 14.79 -9.31 20.55
CA VAL A 25 14.59 -9.12 19.13
C VAL A 25 15.71 -9.92 18.45
N GLU A 26 15.40 -11.05 17.89
CA GLU A 26 16.32 -11.84 17.09
C GLU A 26 16.36 -11.20 15.69
N ILE A 27 17.52 -10.68 15.34
CA ILE A 27 17.79 -10.13 14.01
C ILE A 27 18.75 -11.08 13.31
N CYS A 28 18.43 -11.45 12.09
CA CYS A 28 19.23 -12.36 11.29
C CYS A 28 20.69 -11.87 11.19
N GLY A 29 21.63 -12.67 11.70
CA GLY A 29 23.06 -12.37 11.62
C GLY A 29 23.64 -11.39 12.66
N VAL A 30 22.81 -10.80 13.54
CA VAL A 30 23.27 -9.82 14.54
C VAL A 30 23.00 -10.32 15.95
N ASN A 31 24.08 -10.55 16.75
CA ASN A 31 23.92 -10.88 18.16
C ASN A 31 23.59 -9.61 18.97
N THR A 32 22.29 -9.35 19.14
CA THR A 32 21.77 -8.14 19.81
C THR A 32 22.22 -8.00 21.28
N ALA A 33 22.58 -9.10 21.94
CA ALA A 33 23.06 -9.10 23.34
C ALA A 33 24.48 -8.55 23.48
N LYS A 34 25.32 -8.71 22.44
CA LYS A 34 26.74 -8.33 22.47
C LYS A 34 27.04 -6.99 21.79
N LEU A 35 26.04 -6.22 21.44
CA LEU A 35 26.25 -4.93 20.80
C LEU A 35 26.99 -3.96 21.73
N PRO A 36 28.06 -3.28 21.22
CA PRO A 36 28.81 -2.32 22.02
C PRO A 36 27.95 -1.11 22.38
N VAL A 37 28.30 -0.47 23.49
CA VAL A 37 27.68 0.79 23.92
C VAL A 37 28.79 1.81 24.10
N LEU A 38 28.65 2.97 23.47
CA LEU A 38 29.58 4.08 23.61
C LEU A 38 29.17 4.95 24.80
N SER A 39 30.18 5.34 25.63
CA SER A 39 29.97 6.36 26.63
C SER A 39 29.75 7.73 25.97
N ALA A 40 29.03 8.64 26.65
CA ALA A 40 28.76 9.98 26.10
C ALA A 40 30.04 10.77 25.76
N ILE A 41 31.09 10.59 26.59
CA ILE A 41 32.41 11.23 26.40
C ILE A 41 33.03 10.71 25.10
N LYS A 42 33.16 9.39 24.98
CA LYS A 42 33.78 8.75 23.81
C LYS A 42 32.99 9.06 22.51
N MET A 43 31.67 9.12 22.59
CA MET A 43 30.82 9.49 21.47
C MET A 43 31.14 10.91 20.96
N ARG A 44 31.28 11.86 21.89
CA ARG A 44 31.65 13.25 21.56
C ARG A 44 33.03 13.35 20.91
N GLU A 45 34.01 12.63 21.44
CA GLU A 45 35.36 12.54 20.86
C GLU A 45 35.32 12.03 19.43
N LEU A 46 34.60 10.92 19.18
CA LEU A 46 34.45 10.36 17.84
C LEU A 46 33.75 11.32 16.85
N PHE A 47 32.75 12.08 17.31
CA PHE A 47 32.12 13.09 16.46
C PHE A 47 33.07 14.23 16.10
N VAL A 48 33.96 14.68 17.02
CA VAL A 48 34.97 15.68 16.72
C VAL A 48 35.95 15.16 15.65
N VAL A 49 36.38 13.90 15.77
CA VAL A 49 37.28 13.27 14.80
C VAL A 49 36.58 13.11 13.43
N LEU A 50 35.28 12.74 13.41
CA LEU A 50 34.49 12.63 12.19
C LEU A 50 34.39 14.02 11.47
N GLN A 51 34.15 15.10 12.23
CA GLN A 51 34.06 16.45 11.68
C GLN A 51 35.41 16.94 11.10
N ASN A 52 36.52 16.40 11.61
CA ASN A 52 37.88 16.69 11.04
C ASN A 52 38.15 15.89 9.75
N GLY A 53 37.16 15.10 9.27
CA GLY A 53 37.23 14.39 7.98
C GLY A 53 37.74 12.94 8.06
N GLU A 54 37.90 12.38 9.25
CA GLU A 54 38.31 11.00 9.42
C GLU A 54 37.09 10.04 9.37
N LEU A 55 36.88 9.45 8.21
CA LEU A 55 35.71 8.58 7.95
C LEU A 55 35.79 7.21 8.66
N SER A 56 36.98 6.78 9.12
CA SER A 56 37.20 5.48 9.79
C SER A 56 36.37 5.34 11.08
N VAL A 57 36.10 6.47 11.76
CA VAL A 57 35.36 6.47 13.03
C VAL A 57 33.83 6.38 12.82
N ARG A 58 33.33 6.58 11.60
CA ARG A 58 31.89 6.52 11.28
C ARG A 58 31.31 5.14 11.58
N GLU A 59 32.00 4.07 11.23
CA GLU A 59 31.57 2.71 11.53
C GLU A 59 31.48 2.46 13.03
N GLN A 60 32.44 2.95 13.82
CA GLN A 60 32.41 2.81 15.27
C GLN A 60 31.22 3.53 15.89
N LEU A 61 30.86 4.71 15.37
CA LEU A 61 29.66 5.45 15.79
C LEU A 61 28.39 4.69 15.45
N ILE A 62 28.30 4.07 14.27
CA ILE A 62 27.15 3.26 13.86
C ILE A 62 27.01 2.06 14.79
N TYR A 63 28.05 1.23 14.92
CA TYR A 63 28.03 0.02 15.76
C TYR A 63 27.70 0.34 17.22
N GLY A 64 28.27 1.42 17.77
CA GLY A 64 28.03 1.82 19.14
C GLY A 64 26.63 2.34 19.44
N ASN A 65 25.83 2.62 18.41
CA ASN A 65 24.46 3.14 18.55
C ASN A 65 23.37 2.20 18.02
N LEU A 66 23.70 0.98 17.58
CA LEU A 66 22.70 0.01 17.10
C LEU A 66 21.64 -0.35 18.16
N ARG A 67 22.01 -0.36 19.44
CA ARG A 67 21.05 -0.57 20.53
C ARG A 67 19.97 0.51 20.59
N LEU A 68 20.29 1.74 20.17
CA LEU A 68 19.31 2.82 20.07
C LEU A 68 18.25 2.51 19.00
N VAL A 69 18.68 1.97 17.86
CA VAL A 69 17.77 1.53 16.79
C VAL A 69 16.84 0.43 17.31
N LEU A 70 17.38 -0.58 18.01
CA LEU A 70 16.56 -1.66 18.60
C LEU A 70 15.50 -1.14 19.56
N SER A 71 15.83 -0.16 20.41
CA SER A 71 14.87 0.44 21.34
C SER A 71 13.75 1.20 20.64
N VAL A 72 14.05 1.78 19.48
CA VAL A 72 13.03 2.48 18.67
C VAL A 72 12.10 1.50 17.96
N ILE A 73 12.65 0.41 17.41
CA ILE A 73 11.88 -0.60 16.67
C ILE A 73 10.82 -1.27 17.54
N GLN A 74 11.11 -1.50 18.81
CA GLN A 74 10.13 -2.08 19.76
C GLN A 74 8.79 -1.34 19.78
N ARG A 75 8.77 -0.04 19.46
CA ARG A 75 7.55 0.76 19.37
C ARG A 75 6.73 0.49 18.09
N PHE A 76 7.31 -0.20 17.12
CA PHE A 76 6.70 -0.54 15.84
C PHE A 76 6.37 -2.02 15.71
N ASN A 77 6.58 -2.83 16.77
CA ASN A 77 6.13 -4.21 16.82
C ASN A 77 4.61 -4.28 16.59
N ASN A 78 4.16 -5.34 15.95
CA ASN A 78 2.75 -5.62 15.61
C ASN A 78 2.16 -4.75 14.46
N ARG A 79 3.00 -4.28 13.53
CA ARG A 79 2.53 -3.56 12.33
C ARG A 79 2.61 -4.39 11.03
N GLY A 80 2.72 -5.73 11.16
CA GLY A 80 2.73 -6.63 10.00
C GLY A 80 4.06 -6.70 9.25
N GLU A 81 5.04 -5.87 9.59
CA GLU A 81 6.35 -5.83 8.92
C GLU A 81 7.40 -6.68 9.65
N TYR A 82 8.34 -7.22 8.88
CA TYR A 82 9.45 -7.96 9.44
C TYR A 82 10.37 -7.06 10.28
N VAL A 83 10.75 -7.53 11.45
CA VAL A 83 11.61 -6.77 12.37
C VAL A 83 12.97 -6.48 11.76
N ASP A 84 13.51 -7.40 10.94
CA ASP A 84 14.77 -7.24 10.23
C ASP A 84 14.74 -6.06 9.24
N ASP A 85 13.63 -5.88 8.53
CA ASP A 85 13.45 -4.76 7.58
C ASP A 85 13.36 -3.43 8.33
N LEU A 86 12.59 -3.40 9.43
CA LEU A 86 12.51 -2.23 10.30
C LEU A 86 13.88 -1.87 10.89
N PHE A 87 14.71 -2.87 11.22
CA PHE A 87 16.07 -2.65 11.73
C PHE A 87 16.96 -2.05 10.65
N GLN A 88 16.96 -2.58 9.44
CA GLN A 88 17.73 -2.06 8.32
C GLN A 88 17.38 -0.62 8.02
N VAL A 89 16.09 -0.31 7.93
CA VAL A 89 15.58 1.06 7.72
C VAL A 89 15.93 1.97 8.89
N GLY A 90 15.82 1.47 10.12
CA GLY A 90 16.25 2.20 11.30
C GLY A 90 17.74 2.52 11.30
N CYS A 91 18.59 1.58 10.83
CA CYS A 91 20.02 1.83 10.63
C CYS A 91 20.31 2.89 9.57
N ILE A 92 19.52 2.96 8.49
CA ILE A 92 19.61 4.05 7.51
C ILE A 92 19.30 5.40 8.19
N GLY A 93 18.27 5.46 9.03
CA GLY A 93 17.95 6.64 9.82
C GLY A 93 19.07 7.04 10.78
N LEU A 94 19.71 6.05 11.44
CA LEU A 94 20.88 6.28 12.31
C LEU A 94 22.06 6.84 11.52
N MET A 95 22.39 6.25 10.36
CA MET A 95 23.47 6.73 9.49
C MET A 95 23.27 8.18 9.08
N LYS A 96 22.07 8.52 8.62
CA LYS A 96 21.70 9.91 8.29
C LYS A 96 21.83 10.85 9.50
N ALA A 97 21.48 10.36 10.69
CA ALA A 97 21.62 11.14 11.92
C ALA A 97 23.10 11.38 12.27
N ILE A 98 23.97 10.39 12.08
CA ILE A 98 25.42 10.53 12.33
C ILE A 98 26.04 11.53 11.34
N ASP A 99 25.69 11.42 10.07
CA ASP A 99 26.25 12.26 9.00
C ASP A 99 25.84 13.75 9.13
N ASN A 100 24.64 14.01 9.71
CA ASN A 100 24.09 15.37 9.81
C ASN A 100 24.12 15.94 11.25
N PHE A 101 24.77 15.25 12.21
CA PHE A 101 24.80 15.72 13.59
C PHE A 101 25.77 16.87 13.78
N ASP A 102 25.27 17.98 14.34
CA ASP A 102 26.07 19.15 14.67
C ASP A 102 26.32 19.25 16.18
N LEU A 103 27.59 19.19 16.57
CA LEU A 103 28.03 19.31 17.96
C LEU A 103 27.79 20.69 18.56
N SER A 104 27.62 21.74 17.74
CA SER A 104 27.37 23.10 18.20
C SER A 104 26.05 23.30 18.89
N GLN A 105 25.06 22.44 18.57
CA GLN A 105 23.68 22.52 19.05
C GLN A 105 23.53 22.15 20.55
N ASN A 106 24.60 21.68 21.20
CA ASN A 106 24.64 21.28 22.61
C ASN A 106 23.50 20.33 23.08
N VAL A 107 23.00 19.48 22.17
CA VAL A 107 22.02 18.43 22.44
C VAL A 107 22.67 17.06 22.46
N LYS A 108 22.09 16.12 23.21
CA LYS A 108 22.55 14.72 23.19
C LYS A 108 22.27 14.09 21.81
N PHE A 109 23.21 13.33 21.29
CA PHE A 109 23.05 12.63 20.00
C PHE A 109 21.75 11.79 19.93
N SER A 110 21.42 11.07 21.02
CA SER A 110 20.19 10.26 21.05
C SER A 110 18.91 11.09 20.85
N THR A 111 18.88 12.33 21.38
CA THR A 111 17.74 13.25 21.20
C THR A 111 17.56 13.66 19.76
N TYR A 112 18.64 13.79 18.99
CA TYR A 112 18.60 14.06 17.56
C TYR A 112 18.35 12.82 16.71
N ALA A 113 18.98 11.68 17.05
CA ALA A 113 18.93 10.47 16.25
C ALA A 113 17.54 9.75 16.33
N VAL A 114 16.89 9.73 17.50
CA VAL A 114 15.59 9.05 17.64
C VAL A 114 14.52 9.57 16.69
N PRO A 115 14.26 10.89 16.56
CA PRO A 115 13.33 11.41 15.57
C PRO A 115 13.71 11.06 14.12
N MET A 116 15.00 11.04 13.79
CA MET A 116 15.47 10.67 12.45
C MET A 116 15.18 9.20 12.14
N ILE A 117 15.49 8.30 13.08
CA ILE A 117 15.21 6.86 12.95
C ILE A 117 13.70 6.63 12.80
N ILE A 118 12.89 7.25 13.67
CA ILE A 118 11.42 7.17 13.60
C ILE A 118 10.91 7.70 12.26
N GLY A 119 11.48 8.79 11.76
CA GLY A 119 11.11 9.39 10.48
C GLY A 119 11.32 8.45 9.31
N GLU A 120 12.48 7.78 9.24
CA GLU A 120 12.76 6.79 8.19
C GLU A 120 11.85 5.55 8.30
N ILE A 121 11.64 5.02 9.50
CA ILE A 121 10.73 3.88 9.70
C ILE A 121 9.29 4.25 9.28
N ARG A 122 8.78 5.42 9.69
CA ARG A 122 7.45 5.87 9.28
C ARG A 122 7.34 6.08 7.78
N ARG A 123 8.42 6.55 7.15
CA ARG A 123 8.49 6.71 5.68
C ARG A 123 8.41 5.34 5.01
N TYR A 124 9.20 4.38 5.45
CA TYR A 124 9.18 3.01 4.95
C TYR A 124 7.79 2.39 5.07
N LEU A 125 7.20 2.39 6.28
CA LEU A 125 5.86 1.85 6.52
C LEU A 125 4.76 2.49 5.65
N ARG A 126 4.93 3.76 5.29
CA ARG A 126 4.01 4.45 4.38
C ARG A 126 4.20 4.04 2.93
N ASP A 127 5.46 3.88 2.50
CA ASP A 127 5.82 3.67 1.11
C ASP A 127 5.78 2.17 0.73
N ASN A 128 5.85 1.25 1.73
CA ASN A 128 5.83 -0.21 1.56
C ASN A 128 4.42 -0.82 1.50
N ASN A 129 3.36 -0.03 1.54
CA ASN A 129 2.00 -0.56 1.39
C ASN A 129 1.76 -1.07 -0.03
N PRO A 130 1.09 -2.24 -0.20
CA PRO A 130 0.80 -2.83 -1.52
C PRO A 130 -0.03 -1.89 -2.40
N ILE A 131 -0.90 -1.08 -1.79
CA ILE A 131 -1.69 -0.04 -2.48
C ILE A 131 -1.23 1.33 -2.03
N ARG A 132 -0.84 2.18 -3.00
CA ARG A 132 -0.42 3.55 -2.73
C ARG A 132 -1.61 4.45 -2.45
N VAL A 133 -1.75 4.90 -1.21
CA VAL A 133 -2.78 5.86 -0.78
C VAL A 133 -2.17 7.26 -0.65
N SER A 134 -2.87 8.30 -1.13
CA SER A 134 -2.43 9.69 -1.00
C SER A 134 -2.33 10.11 0.47
N ARG A 135 -1.44 11.08 0.77
CA ARG A 135 -1.27 11.57 2.15
C ARG A 135 -2.54 12.17 2.72
N SER A 136 -3.24 12.98 1.91
CA SER A 136 -4.49 13.63 2.32
C SER A 136 -5.56 12.63 2.73
N MET A 137 -5.74 11.56 1.94
CA MET A 137 -6.72 10.51 2.25
C MET A 137 -6.35 9.76 3.52
N ARG A 138 -5.06 9.44 3.70
CA ARG A 138 -4.58 8.77 4.91
C ARG A 138 -4.77 9.63 6.15
N ASP A 139 -4.53 10.95 6.04
CA ASP A 139 -4.75 11.89 7.15
C ASP A 139 -6.23 12.01 7.52
N ILE A 140 -7.13 12.03 6.52
CA ILE A 140 -8.58 12.00 6.74
C ILE A 140 -9.00 10.71 7.43
N ALA A 141 -8.55 9.56 6.93
CA ALA A 141 -8.86 8.27 7.53
C ALA A 141 -8.36 8.16 8.97
N TYR A 142 -7.14 8.66 9.25
CA TYR A 142 -6.59 8.67 10.61
C TYR A 142 -7.42 9.52 11.57
N LYS A 143 -7.84 10.72 11.13
CA LYS A 143 -8.73 11.58 11.91
C LYS A 143 -10.10 10.92 12.14
N ALA A 144 -10.64 10.26 11.11
CA ALA A 144 -11.91 9.53 11.22
C ALA A 144 -11.84 8.40 12.25
N LEU A 145 -10.74 7.62 12.26
CA LEU A 145 -10.52 6.57 13.26
C LEU A 145 -10.38 7.15 14.68
N GLN A 146 -9.64 8.25 14.85
CA GLN A 146 -9.51 8.91 16.16
C GLN A 146 -10.86 9.42 16.70
N VAL A 147 -11.66 10.04 15.82
CA VAL A 147 -13.01 10.50 16.20
C VAL A 147 -13.91 9.32 16.52
N ARG A 148 -13.88 8.24 15.73
CA ARG A 148 -14.59 7.01 16.02
C ARG A 148 -14.27 6.52 17.45
N ASP A 149 -12.99 6.35 17.74
CA ASP A 149 -12.55 5.85 19.05
C ASP A 149 -12.98 6.80 20.20
N SER A 150 -12.91 8.11 20.00
CA SER A 150 -13.39 9.09 20.97
C SER A 150 -14.90 9.03 21.21
N LEU A 151 -15.69 8.82 20.13
CA LEU A 151 -17.15 8.68 20.22
C LEU A 151 -17.54 7.34 20.87
N VAL A 152 -16.83 6.26 20.59
CA VAL A 152 -17.01 4.96 21.27
C VAL A 152 -16.79 5.13 22.77
N CYS A 153 -15.74 5.82 23.19
CA CYS A 153 -15.48 6.10 24.61
C CYS A 153 -16.58 6.95 25.26
N ARG A 154 -17.18 7.92 24.52
CA ARG A 154 -18.24 8.81 25.07
C ARG A 154 -19.60 8.12 25.14
N HIS A 155 -19.94 7.31 24.13
CA HIS A 155 -21.29 6.79 23.95
C HIS A 155 -21.42 5.29 24.25
N SER A 156 -20.29 4.58 24.48
CA SER A 156 -20.22 3.12 24.69
C SER A 156 -20.91 2.32 23.60
N ARG A 157 -20.99 2.87 22.37
CA ARG A 157 -21.51 2.22 21.16
C ARG A 157 -20.70 2.64 19.94
N GLU A 158 -20.74 1.83 18.89
CA GLU A 158 -20.12 2.23 17.60
C GLU A 158 -20.88 3.42 16.99
N PRO A 159 -20.15 4.49 16.62
CA PRO A 159 -20.74 5.64 15.96
C PRO A 159 -21.04 5.34 14.50
N SER A 160 -22.08 5.96 13.96
CA SER A 160 -22.37 5.94 12.53
C SER A 160 -21.39 6.84 11.76
N ILE A 161 -21.22 6.56 10.47
CA ILE A 161 -20.36 7.39 9.59
C ILE A 161 -20.85 8.84 9.55
N THR A 162 -22.16 9.07 9.70
CA THR A 162 -22.76 10.41 9.76
C THR A 162 -22.35 11.16 11.03
N GLU A 163 -22.22 10.49 12.16
CA GLU A 163 -21.76 11.11 13.42
C GLU A 163 -20.28 11.50 13.32
N ILE A 164 -19.45 10.64 12.71
CA ILE A 164 -18.04 10.94 12.46
C ILE A 164 -17.90 12.13 11.50
N ALA A 165 -18.72 12.18 10.43
CA ALA A 165 -18.73 13.25 9.45
C ALA A 165 -19.10 14.60 10.06
N ASN A 166 -20.10 14.62 10.93
CA ASN A 166 -20.52 15.82 11.64
C ASN A 166 -19.44 16.35 12.58
N GLU A 167 -18.77 15.46 13.32
CA GLU A 167 -17.69 15.86 14.25
C GLU A 167 -16.46 16.39 13.49
N LEU A 168 -16.13 15.81 12.33
CA LEU A 168 -15.03 16.26 11.47
C LEU A 168 -15.40 17.44 10.58
N LYS A 169 -16.68 17.78 10.45
CA LYS A 169 -17.22 18.80 9.52
C LYS A 169 -16.82 18.51 8.06
N MET A 170 -16.88 17.24 7.67
CA MET A 170 -16.53 16.75 6.34
C MET A 170 -17.73 16.04 5.71
N GLN A 171 -17.69 15.87 4.38
CA GLN A 171 -18.72 15.10 3.68
C GLN A 171 -18.60 13.61 4.01
N ARG A 172 -19.75 12.93 4.12
CA ARG A 172 -19.81 11.49 4.45
C ARG A 172 -19.05 10.66 3.42
N GLU A 173 -19.18 11.01 2.15
CA GLU A 173 -18.56 10.34 1.01
C GLU A 173 -17.03 10.37 1.09
N GLU A 174 -16.45 11.49 1.50
CA GLU A 174 -15.00 11.64 1.68
C GLU A 174 -14.46 10.72 2.77
N ILE A 175 -15.21 10.56 3.87
CA ILE A 175 -14.81 9.71 4.98
C ILE A 175 -14.90 8.24 4.58
N VAL A 176 -15.99 7.82 3.91
CA VAL A 176 -16.14 6.46 3.41
C VAL A 176 -14.99 6.13 2.46
N PHE A 177 -14.73 7.01 1.49
CA PHE A 177 -13.68 6.81 0.51
C PHE A 177 -12.29 6.76 1.14
N ALA A 178 -12.04 7.58 2.16
CA ALA A 178 -10.77 7.54 2.89
C ALA A 178 -10.59 6.27 3.73
N LEU A 179 -11.64 5.79 4.39
CA LEU A 179 -11.62 4.56 5.19
C LEU A 179 -11.44 3.32 4.29
N ASP A 180 -12.12 3.27 3.14
CA ASP A 180 -11.96 2.18 2.17
C ASP A 180 -10.54 2.15 1.58
N ALA A 181 -9.95 3.33 1.34
CA ALA A 181 -8.61 3.43 0.76
C ALA A 181 -7.50 2.91 1.66
N ILE A 182 -7.69 2.88 2.99
CA ILE A 182 -6.69 2.37 3.95
C ILE A 182 -6.88 0.89 4.29
N GLN A 183 -7.92 0.23 3.75
CA GLN A 183 -8.11 -1.20 3.99
C GLN A 183 -6.95 -2.00 3.37
N GLU A 184 -6.46 -2.96 4.13
CA GLU A 184 -5.42 -3.87 3.65
C GLU A 184 -6.04 -4.90 2.70
N PRO A 185 -5.38 -5.20 1.56
CA PRO A 185 -5.85 -6.24 0.66
C PRO A 185 -5.78 -7.61 1.33
N ILE A 186 -6.81 -8.39 1.12
CA ILE A 186 -6.89 -9.77 1.60
C ILE A 186 -6.23 -10.69 0.57
N SER A 187 -5.51 -11.72 1.03
CA SER A 187 -4.92 -12.72 0.13
C SER A 187 -6.01 -13.54 -0.56
N LEU A 188 -5.89 -13.74 -1.87
CA LEU A 188 -6.77 -14.66 -2.60
C LEU A 188 -6.67 -16.11 -2.11
N PHE A 189 -5.51 -16.47 -1.54
CA PHE A 189 -5.24 -17.78 -0.97
C PHE A 189 -5.53 -17.85 0.54
N GLU A 190 -6.21 -16.85 1.11
CA GLU A 190 -6.65 -16.91 2.48
C GLU A 190 -7.81 -17.90 2.61
N PRO A 191 -7.71 -18.91 3.50
CA PRO A 191 -8.77 -19.88 3.70
C PRO A 191 -9.94 -19.22 4.44
N ILE A 192 -11.13 -19.26 3.85
CA ILE A 192 -12.36 -18.73 4.46
C ILE A 192 -12.97 -19.76 5.41
N TYR A 193 -12.83 -21.04 5.08
CA TYR A 193 -13.45 -22.13 5.81
C TYR A 193 -12.50 -23.33 5.95
N HIS A 194 -12.38 -23.84 7.19
CA HIS A 194 -11.64 -25.03 7.56
C HIS A 194 -12.57 -25.97 8.33
N ASP A 195 -13.05 -27.02 7.69
CA ASP A 195 -13.89 -28.05 8.35
C ASP A 195 -13.33 -29.47 8.12
N GLY A 196 -12.01 -29.64 8.26
CA GLY A 196 -11.37 -30.96 8.15
C GLY A 196 -11.29 -31.56 6.74
N GLY A 197 -11.77 -30.84 5.70
CA GLY A 197 -11.60 -31.13 4.28
C GLY A 197 -10.62 -30.20 3.59
N ASP A 198 -10.65 -30.15 2.27
CA ASP A 198 -9.86 -29.19 1.50
C ASP A 198 -10.30 -27.75 1.83
N PRO A 199 -9.36 -26.82 2.10
CA PRO A 199 -9.70 -25.46 2.46
C PRO A 199 -10.33 -24.72 1.27
N ILE A 200 -11.42 -23.99 1.51
CA ILE A 200 -12.02 -23.09 0.54
C ILE A 200 -11.33 -21.73 0.65
N PHE A 201 -10.77 -21.26 -0.44
CA PHE A 201 -10.05 -19.98 -0.52
C PHE A 201 -10.96 -18.83 -0.99
N VAL A 202 -10.56 -17.59 -0.70
CA VAL A 202 -11.24 -16.38 -1.23
C VAL A 202 -11.35 -16.44 -2.76
N MET A 203 -10.33 -16.96 -3.43
CA MET A 203 -10.29 -17.12 -4.89
C MET A 203 -11.46 -17.97 -5.42
N ASP A 204 -11.86 -19.01 -4.69
CA ASP A 204 -12.93 -19.94 -5.12
C ASP A 204 -14.33 -19.28 -5.09
N GLN A 205 -14.47 -18.17 -4.37
CA GLN A 205 -15.73 -17.41 -4.29
C GLN A 205 -15.84 -16.31 -5.36
N ILE A 206 -14.75 -16.00 -6.07
CA ILE A 206 -14.75 -14.95 -7.09
C ILE A 206 -15.24 -15.53 -8.41
N SER A 207 -16.41 -15.08 -8.87
CA SER A 207 -16.94 -15.47 -10.16
C SER A 207 -16.18 -14.83 -11.32
N ASP A 208 -15.89 -15.62 -12.36
CA ASP A 208 -15.33 -15.11 -13.61
C ASP A 208 -16.44 -14.56 -14.51
N ASN A 209 -16.68 -13.25 -14.44
CA ASN A 209 -17.69 -12.59 -15.27
C ASN A 209 -17.34 -12.50 -16.76
N LYS A 210 -16.08 -12.77 -17.14
CA LYS A 210 -15.64 -12.70 -18.56
C LYS A 210 -15.89 -13.99 -19.30
N HIS A 211 -15.90 -15.13 -18.62
CA HIS A 211 -16.08 -16.47 -19.19
C HIS A 211 -17.41 -17.12 -18.77
N LEU A 212 -18.44 -16.30 -18.60
CA LEU A 212 -19.78 -16.84 -18.35
C LEU A 212 -20.20 -17.72 -19.53
N ASP A 213 -20.87 -18.84 -19.23
CA ASP A 213 -21.42 -19.78 -20.24
C ASP A 213 -22.26 -19.06 -21.28
N PHE A 214 -22.93 -17.97 -20.91
CA PHE A 214 -23.71 -17.12 -21.78
C PHE A 214 -22.85 -16.48 -22.91
N ASN A 215 -21.68 -15.95 -22.55
CA ASN A 215 -20.77 -15.33 -23.54
C ASN A 215 -20.22 -16.37 -24.53
N TRP A 216 -19.98 -17.60 -24.08
CA TRP A 216 -19.55 -18.70 -24.92
C TRP A 216 -20.66 -19.14 -25.88
N LEU A 217 -21.91 -19.28 -25.38
CA LEU A 217 -23.07 -19.61 -26.20
C LEU A 217 -23.35 -18.55 -27.26
N GLU A 218 -23.30 -17.27 -26.91
CA GLU A 218 -23.39 -16.17 -27.87
C GLU A 218 -22.28 -16.24 -28.94
N GLY A 219 -21.04 -16.51 -28.53
CA GLY A 219 -19.92 -16.67 -29.44
C GLY A 219 -20.11 -17.82 -30.43
N VAL A 220 -20.68 -18.95 -30.01
CA VAL A 220 -21.02 -20.08 -30.87
C VAL A 220 -22.18 -19.73 -31.80
N ALA A 221 -23.25 -19.10 -31.30
CA ALA A 221 -24.40 -18.66 -32.09
C ALA A 221 -23.98 -17.66 -33.18
N ILE A 222 -23.14 -16.68 -32.86
CA ILE A 222 -22.59 -15.71 -33.83
C ILE A 222 -21.76 -16.44 -34.93
N LYS A 223 -20.92 -17.40 -34.56
CA LYS A 223 -20.15 -18.17 -35.52
C LYS A 223 -21.06 -18.98 -36.45
N ASP A 224 -22.07 -19.68 -35.92
CA ASP A 224 -23.01 -20.44 -36.71
C ASP A 224 -23.82 -19.54 -37.68
N ALA A 225 -24.27 -18.38 -37.19
CA ALA A 225 -24.95 -17.37 -37.98
C ALA A 225 -24.06 -16.84 -39.13
N LEU A 226 -22.78 -16.60 -38.88
CA LEU A 226 -21.80 -16.21 -39.90
C LEU A 226 -21.60 -17.31 -40.96
N TYR A 227 -21.56 -18.57 -40.56
CA TYR A 227 -21.40 -19.68 -41.51
C TYR A 227 -22.59 -19.81 -42.47
N ARG A 228 -23.79 -19.39 -42.11
CA ARG A 228 -25.01 -19.44 -42.92
C ARG A 228 -25.19 -18.29 -43.91
N LEU A 229 -24.35 -17.24 -43.80
CA LEU A 229 -24.38 -16.10 -44.71
C LEU A 229 -23.79 -16.44 -46.08
N ASN A 230 -24.18 -15.68 -47.13
CA ASN A 230 -23.56 -15.75 -48.44
C ASN A 230 -22.11 -15.24 -48.41
N ASP A 231 -21.26 -15.75 -49.30
CA ASP A 231 -19.83 -15.38 -49.31
C ASP A 231 -19.59 -13.88 -49.47
N ARG A 232 -20.47 -13.16 -50.22
CA ARG A 232 -20.41 -11.70 -50.35
C ARG A 232 -20.73 -11.00 -49.02
N GLU A 233 -21.75 -11.46 -48.28
CA GLU A 233 -22.15 -10.93 -47.00
C GLU A 233 -21.05 -11.19 -45.96
N LYS A 234 -20.49 -12.40 -45.92
CA LYS A 234 -19.33 -12.74 -45.07
C LYS A 234 -18.16 -11.80 -45.29
N HIS A 235 -17.82 -11.59 -46.58
CA HIS A 235 -16.67 -10.77 -46.97
C HIS A 235 -16.86 -9.31 -46.52
N ILE A 236 -18.05 -8.73 -46.71
CA ILE A 236 -18.36 -7.38 -46.28
C ILE A 236 -18.30 -7.26 -44.74
N LEU A 237 -18.88 -8.22 -44.00
CA LEU A 237 -18.83 -8.20 -42.53
C LEU A 237 -17.40 -8.39 -42.01
N ASN A 238 -16.58 -9.22 -42.65
CA ASN A 238 -15.17 -9.37 -42.29
C ASN A 238 -14.41 -8.04 -42.43
N LEU A 239 -14.50 -7.39 -43.59
CA LEU A 239 -13.82 -6.12 -43.82
C LEU A 239 -14.28 -5.02 -42.87
N ARG A 240 -15.61 -4.98 -42.54
CA ARG A 240 -16.18 -3.97 -41.68
C ARG A 240 -15.88 -4.16 -40.21
N PHE A 241 -16.08 -5.37 -39.66
CA PHE A 241 -16.08 -5.62 -38.22
C PHE A 241 -14.80 -6.28 -37.73
N PHE A 242 -14.07 -7.03 -38.55
CA PHE A 242 -12.82 -7.67 -38.15
C PHE A 242 -11.59 -6.88 -38.61
N GLU A 243 -11.64 -6.26 -39.82
CA GLU A 243 -10.54 -5.44 -40.32
C GLU A 243 -10.73 -3.93 -39.99
N GLY A 244 -11.92 -3.52 -39.52
CA GLY A 244 -12.20 -2.14 -39.09
C GLY A 244 -12.33 -1.11 -40.21
N LYS A 245 -12.50 -1.55 -41.47
CA LYS A 245 -12.60 -0.66 -42.64
C LYS A 245 -13.91 0.14 -42.65
N THR A 246 -13.86 1.34 -43.19
CA THR A 246 -15.07 2.18 -43.39
C THR A 246 -15.88 1.66 -44.58
N GLN A 247 -17.18 2.03 -44.70
CA GLN A 247 -18.00 1.61 -45.84
C GLN A 247 -17.47 2.12 -47.18
N MET A 248 -16.75 3.25 -47.21
CA MET A 248 -16.13 3.77 -48.43
C MET A 248 -14.94 2.92 -48.84
N GLU A 249 -14.04 2.59 -47.91
CA GLU A 249 -12.89 1.72 -48.20
C GLU A 249 -13.31 0.32 -48.68
N VAL A 250 -14.37 -0.24 -48.05
CA VAL A 250 -14.96 -1.52 -48.53
C VAL A 250 -15.57 -1.39 -49.91
N ALA A 251 -16.22 -0.27 -50.24
CA ALA A 251 -16.80 0.03 -51.54
C ALA A 251 -15.71 0.07 -52.63
N ASP A 252 -14.60 0.75 -52.36
CA ASP A 252 -13.45 0.85 -53.26
C ASP A 252 -12.76 -0.49 -53.48
N GLU A 253 -12.63 -1.30 -52.42
CA GLU A 253 -11.95 -2.63 -52.51
C GLU A 253 -12.79 -3.66 -53.25
N ILE A 254 -14.10 -3.69 -53.03
CA ILE A 254 -15.02 -4.64 -53.69
C ILE A 254 -15.48 -4.15 -55.09
N GLY A 255 -15.28 -2.87 -55.39
CA GLY A 255 -15.67 -2.28 -56.68
C GLY A 255 -17.18 -2.00 -56.81
N ILE A 256 -17.87 -1.65 -55.71
CA ILE A 256 -19.30 -1.33 -55.66
C ILE A 256 -19.55 0.02 -55.00
N SER A 257 -20.74 0.58 -55.11
CA SER A 257 -21.04 1.86 -54.47
C SER A 257 -21.18 1.71 -52.96
N GLN A 258 -20.80 2.76 -52.21
CA GLN A 258 -20.97 2.83 -50.74
C GLN A 258 -22.44 2.55 -50.32
N ALA A 259 -23.42 3.02 -51.09
CA ALA A 259 -24.84 2.78 -50.84
C ALA A 259 -25.19 1.26 -50.96
N GLN A 260 -24.53 0.54 -51.86
CA GLN A 260 -24.68 -0.94 -51.99
C GLN A 260 -24.05 -1.63 -50.80
N VAL A 261 -22.84 -1.23 -50.36
CA VAL A 261 -22.19 -1.78 -49.16
C VAL A 261 -23.10 -1.61 -47.92
N SER A 262 -23.67 -0.42 -47.71
CA SER A 262 -24.59 -0.15 -46.59
C SER A 262 -25.86 -1.02 -46.63
N ARG A 263 -26.44 -1.26 -47.83
CA ARG A 263 -27.60 -2.15 -47.97
C ARG A 263 -27.24 -3.62 -47.68
N LEU A 264 -26.10 -4.08 -48.21
CA LEU A 264 -25.63 -5.46 -48.01
C LEU A 264 -25.24 -5.70 -46.53
N GLU A 265 -24.59 -4.74 -45.89
CA GLU A 265 -24.28 -4.79 -44.44
C GLU A 265 -25.56 -4.93 -43.63
N LYS A 266 -26.57 -4.09 -43.88
CA LYS A 266 -27.86 -4.17 -43.19
C LYS A 266 -28.60 -5.48 -43.45
N ALA A 267 -28.55 -6.00 -44.69
CA ALA A 267 -29.15 -7.27 -45.04
C ALA A 267 -28.46 -8.42 -44.31
N ALA A 268 -27.12 -8.44 -44.34
CA ALA A 268 -26.31 -9.45 -43.64
C ALA A 268 -26.60 -9.46 -42.12
N LEU A 269 -26.61 -8.31 -41.46
CA LEU A 269 -26.96 -8.20 -40.04
C LEU A 269 -28.42 -8.64 -39.79
N GLY A 270 -29.33 -8.35 -40.70
CA GLY A 270 -30.73 -8.82 -40.64
C GLY A 270 -30.85 -10.32 -40.79
N HIS A 271 -30.02 -10.94 -41.62
CA HIS A 271 -29.96 -12.39 -41.75
C HIS A 271 -29.37 -13.04 -40.49
N MET A 272 -28.26 -12.50 -39.95
CA MET A 272 -27.67 -13.00 -38.70
C MET A 272 -28.67 -12.97 -37.55
N ARG A 273 -29.42 -11.85 -37.41
CA ARG A 273 -30.41 -11.69 -36.32
C ARG A 273 -31.53 -12.74 -36.32
N LYS A 274 -31.75 -13.46 -37.44
CA LYS A 274 -32.73 -14.53 -37.49
C LYS A 274 -32.20 -15.87 -36.95
N TYR A 275 -30.88 -15.98 -36.80
CA TYR A 275 -30.21 -17.19 -36.35
C TYR A 275 -29.61 -17.11 -34.95
N ILE A 276 -29.58 -15.91 -34.38
CA ILE A 276 -29.24 -15.62 -32.98
C ILE A 276 -30.54 -15.47 -32.16
#